data_27105f80156d77b3f9f049e1226e653c
#
_entry.id   27105f80156d77b3f9f049e1226e653c
#
_cell.length_a   1.000
_cell.length_b   1.000
_cell.length_c   1.000
_cell.angle_alpha   90.00
_cell.angle_beta   90.00
_cell.angle_gamma   90.00
#
_symmetry.space_group_name_H-M   'P 1'
#
loop_
_entity.id
_entity.type
_entity.pdbx_description
1 polymer ?
#
loop_
_entity_poly.entity_id
_entity_poly.type
_entity_poly.pdbx_seq_one_letter_code
_entity_poly.pdbx_strand_id
1 'polypeptide(L)'
;MRKLYLCLAAPALALSGCAGFSLGEPPSQYANRTILDERVAISTELAYQAAAVSFLALDDAGLLTAEQRGAAVAADQRAYAALQALRGAYDTGNAASYAVAADSARKAISDVLYAIRGV
;
A
#
# COMPACT_ATOMS: atom_id res chain seq x y z
N MET A 1 -28.09 -35.48 36.87
CA MET A 1 -27.23 -35.37 35.68
C MET A 1 -27.71 -34.19 34.85
N ARG A 2 -27.15 -33.01 35.08
CA ARG A 2 -27.49 -31.80 34.33
C ARG A 2 -26.35 -31.54 33.37
N LYS A 3 -26.60 -31.79 32.10
CA LYS A 3 -25.67 -31.41 31.00
C LYS A 3 -25.79 -29.94 30.79
N LEU A 4 -24.81 -29.18 31.27
CA LEU A 4 -24.60 -27.78 30.90
C LEU A 4 -24.03 -27.72 29.48
N TYR A 5 -24.88 -27.38 28.54
CA TYR A 5 -24.43 -26.95 27.20
C TYR A 5 -23.95 -25.50 27.31
N LEU A 6 -22.64 -25.35 27.39
CA LEU A 6 -21.99 -24.07 27.28
C LEU A 6 -22.02 -23.69 25.79
N CYS A 7 -22.99 -22.85 25.40
CA CYS A 7 -23.02 -22.21 24.13
C CYS A 7 -21.87 -21.20 24.08
N LEU A 8 -20.75 -21.61 23.50
CA LEU A 8 -19.68 -20.69 23.12
C LEU A 8 -20.13 -19.93 21.86
N ALA A 9 -20.79 -18.81 22.09
CA ALA A 9 -21.04 -17.83 21.01
C ALA A 9 -19.73 -17.17 20.66
N ALA A 10 -19.08 -17.65 19.61
CA ALA A 10 -17.97 -16.96 18.99
C ALA A 10 -18.51 -15.69 18.28
N PRO A 11 -18.07 -14.49 18.63
CA PRO A 11 -18.37 -13.34 17.82
C PRO A 11 -17.58 -13.48 16.51
N ALA A 12 -18.27 -13.79 15.43
CA ALA A 12 -17.76 -13.62 14.09
C ALA A 12 -17.54 -12.12 13.87
N LEU A 13 -16.33 -11.65 14.15
CA LEU A 13 -15.86 -10.36 13.68
C LEU A 13 -15.81 -10.45 12.15
N ALA A 14 -16.90 -10.05 11.54
CA ALA A 14 -16.95 -9.80 10.12
C ALA A 14 -16.01 -8.62 9.81
N LEU A 15 -14.78 -8.95 9.46
CA LEU A 15 -13.83 -8.04 8.80
C LEU A 15 -14.31 -7.80 7.37
N SER A 16 -15.48 -7.17 7.26
CA SER A 16 -16.01 -6.67 5.99
C SER A 16 -15.40 -5.29 5.69
N GLY A 17 -14.09 -5.21 5.67
CA GLY A 17 -13.40 -3.93 5.54
C GLY A 17 -12.41 -3.85 4.39
N CYS A 18 -12.43 -4.76 3.43
CA CYS A 18 -11.54 -4.69 2.27
C CYS A 18 -12.32 -4.61 0.95
N ALA A 19 -13.46 -3.91 0.96
CA ALA A 19 -14.11 -3.55 -0.27
C ALA A 19 -13.41 -2.30 -0.86
N GLY A 20 -12.58 -2.52 -1.88
CA GLY A 20 -12.30 -1.52 -2.87
C GLY A 20 -11.26 -0.47 -2.50
N PHE A 21 -10.03 -0.86 -2.16
CA PHE A 21 -8.91 -0.07 -2.62
C PHE A 21 -8.70 -0.37 -4.12
N SER A 22 -9.69 -0.04 -4.90
CA SER A 22 -9.50 0.33 -6.28
C SER A 22 -8.60 1.54 -6.23
N LEU A 23 -7.34 1.40 -6.60
CA LEU A 23 -6.53 2.53 -7.06
C LEU A 23 -7.22 2.98 -8.35
N GLY A 24 -8.36 3.68 -8.19
CA GLY A 24 -9.15 4.18 -9.28
C GLY A 24 -8.24 5.05 -10.10
N GLU A 25 -8.08 4.68 -11.36
CA GLU A 25 -7.55 5.56 -12.39
C GLU A 25 -8.22 6.93 -12.20
N PRO A 26 -7.46 8.01 -12.00
CA PRO A 26 -8.06 9.31 -11.81
C PRO A 26 -8.95 9.58 -13.02
N PRO A 27 -10.21 10.01 -12.82
CA PRO A 27 -11.10 10.27 -13.94
C PRO A 27 -10.41 11.22 -14.90
N SER A 28 -10.32 10.82 -16.15
CA SER A 28 -9.64 11.54 -17.23
C SER A 28 -10.06 13.00 -17.40
N GLN A 29 -11.18 13.40 -16.80
CA GLN A 29 -11.70 14.75 -16.77
C GLN A 29 -10.83 15.73 -15.96
N TYR A 30 -9.96 15.24 -15.08
CA TYR A 30 -9.06 16.09 -14.30
C TYR A 30 -7.64 16.19 -14.86
N ALA A 31 -7.32 15.43 -15.90
CA ALA A 31 -6.00 15.45 -16.55
C ALA A 31 -5.60 16.83 -17.15
N ASN A 32 -6.57 17.71 -17.37
CA ASN A 32 -6.35 19.04 -17.95
C ASN A 32 -6.34 20.18 -16.92
N ARG A 33 -6.51 19.90 -15.65
CA ARG A 33 -6.40 20.91 -14.61
C ARG A 33 -5.16 20.67 -13.80
N THR A 34 -4.32 21.63 -13.73
CA THR A 34 -3.09 21.80 -12.94
C THR A 34 -3.31 21.66 -11.44
N ILE A 35 -4.22 20.81 -11.02
CA ILE A 35 -4.43 20.53 -9.60
C ILE A 35 -3.64 19.24 -9.33
N LEU A 36 -2.49 19.44 -8.72
CA LEU A 36 -1.79 18.38 -8.04
C LEU A 36 -2.77 17.81 -7.02
N ASP A 37 -3.27 16.61 -7.26
CA ASP A 37 -4.29 16.04 -6.41
C ASP A 37 -3.64 15.50 -5.13
N GLU A 38 -3.74 16.28 -4.06
CA GLU A 38 -3.28 15.90 -2.73
C GLU A 38 -3.83 14.54 -2.30
N ARG A 39 -5.04 14.18 -2.75
CA ARG A 39 -5.65 12.89 -2.45
C ARG A 39 -4.85 11.73 -3.02
N VAL A 40 -4.25 11.90 -4.19
CA VAL A 40 -3.38 10.88 -4.79
C VAL A 40 -2.11 10.71 -3.97
N ALA A 41 -1.52 11.80 -3.50
CA ALA A 41 -0.34 11.74 -2.64
C ALA A 41 -0.68 11.03 -1.31
N ILE A 42 -1.74 11.43 -0.64
CA ILE A 42 -2.18 10.83 0.63
C ILE A 42 -2.54 9.35 0.45
N SER A 43 -3.29 8.99 -0.57
CA SER A 43 -3.67 7.60 -0.82
C SER A 43 -2.47 6.71 -1.15
N THR A 44 -1.51 7.24 -1.89
CA THR A 44 -0.26 6.53 -2.21
C THR A 44 0.60 6.33 -0.96
N GLU A 45 0.67 7.32 -0.10
CA GLU A 45 1.37 7.23 1.18
C GLU A 45 0.74 6.20 2.12
N LEU A 46 -0.59 6.20 2.24
CA LEU A 46 -1.31 5.19 3.02
C LEU A 46 -1.12 3.78 2.48
N ALA A 47 -1.11 3.62 1.16
CA ALA A 47 -0.82 2.34 0.52
C ALA A 47 0.61 1.86 0.81
N TYR A 48 1.58 2.77 0.80
CA TYR A 48 2.96 2.47 1.19
C TYR A 48 3.04 2.02 2.65
N GLN A 49 2.43 2.76 3.56
CA GLN A 49 2.42 2.41 4.98
C GLN A 49 1.83 1.01 5.22
N ALA A 50 0.73 0.68 4.55
CA ALA A 50 0.11 -0.63 4.65
C ALA A 50 1.03 -1.75 4.13
N ALA A 51 1.71 -1.52 3.01
CA ALA A 51 2.67 -2.48 2.45
C ALA A 51 3.88 -2.68 3.37
N ALA A 52 4.44 -1.59 3.90
CA ALA A 52 5.57 -1.62 4.83
C ALA A 52 5.24 -2.35 6.13
N VAL A 53 4.07 -2.08 6.72
CA VAL A 53 3.61 -2.78 7.93
C VAL A 53 3.42 -4.27 7.66
N SER A 54 2.85 -4.64 6.51
CA SER A 54 2.68 -6.04 6.11
C SER A 54 4.02 -6.74 5.93
N PHE A 55 4.98 -6.08 5.31
CA PHE A 55 6.34 -6.61 5.15
C PHE A 55 7.00 -6.84 6.52
N LEU A 56 7.00 -5.85 7.40
CA LEU A 56 7.60 -5.95 8.73
C LEU A 56 6.97 -7.06 9.56
N ALA A 57 5.64 -7.19 9.53
CA ALA A 57 4.94 -8.23 10.27
C ALA A 57 5.33 -9.65 9.81
N LEU A 58 5.49 -9.86 8.51
CA LEU A 58 5.92 -11.15 7.96
C LEU A 58 7.41 -11.43 8.22
N ASP A 59 8.24 -10.38 8.20
CA ASP A 59 9.67 -10.50 8.50
C ASP A 59 9.90 -10.82 9.98
N ASP A 60 9.24 -10.12 10.88
CA ASP A 60 9.31 -10.36 12.33
C ASP A 60 8.78 -11.75 12.72
N ALA A 61 7.77 -12.24 12.00
CA ALA A 61 7.26 -13.60 12.18
C ALA A 61 8.16 -14.68 11.58
N GLY A 62 9.23 -14.32 10.86
CA GLY A 62 10.14 -15.26 10.21
C GLY A 62 9.50 -16.04 9.05
N LEU A 63 8.45 -15.47 8.44
CA LEU A 63 7.69 -16.13 7.36
C LEU A 63 8.26 -15.84 5.96
N LEU A 64 9.25 -14.96 5.85
CA LEU A 64 9.89 -14.61 4.59
C LEU A 64 11.19 -15.40 4.37
N THR A 65 11.40 -15.92 3.16
CA THR A 65 12.70 -16.41 2.76
C THR A 65 13.73 -15.28 2.63
N ALA A 66 15.02 -15.59 2.65
CA ALA A 66 16.06 -14.58 2.46
C ALA A 66 15.93 -13.84 1.11
N GLU A 67 15.50 -14.55 0.06
CA GLU A 67 15.27 -13.96 -1.26
C GLU A 67 14.07 -13.01 -1.24
N GLN A 68 12.96 -13.42 -0.67
CA GLN A 68 11.76 -12.58 -0.52
C GLN A 68 12.06 -11.32 0.28
N ARG A 69 12.77 -11.46 1.40
CA ARG A 69 13.21 -10.33 2.21
C ARG A 69 14.07 -9.36 1.40
N GLY A 70 15.06 -9.86 0.67
CA GLY A 70 15.94 -9.05 -0.17
C GLY A 70 15.16 -8.29 -1.26
N ALA A 71 14.23 -8.95 -1.93
CA ALA A 71 13.37 -8.35 -2.94
C ALA A 71 12.44 -7.29 -2.35
N ALA A 72 11.84 -7.57 -1.19
CA ALA A 72 10.95 -6.64 -0.49
C ALA A 72 11.70 -5.38 -0.02
N VAL A 73 12.88 -5.52 0.56
CA VAL A 73 13.73 -4.39 0.98
C VAL A 73 14.09 -3.50 -0.22
N ALA A 74 14.50 -4.10 -1.33
CA ALA A 74 14.85 -3.34 -2.53
C ALA A 74 13.63 -2.60 -3.12
N ALA A 75 12.45 -3.21 -3.08
CA ALA A 75 11.21 -2.59 -3.53
C ALA A 75 10.77 -1.47 -2.56
N ASP A 76 10.90 -1.67 -1.25
CA ASP A 76 10.59 -0.67 -0.23
C ASP A 76 11.43 0.59 -0.38
N GLN A 77 12.73 0.44 -0.61
CA GLN A 77 13.62 1.58 -0.86
C GLN A 77 13.22 2.38 -2.10
N ARG A 78 12.81 1.71 -3.18
CA ARG A 78 12.31 2.36 -4.38
C ARG A 78 10.97 3.07 -4.12
N ALA A 79 10.07 2.45 -3.37
CA ALA A 79 8.79 3.04 -2.99
C ALA A 79 8.98 4.31 -2.15
N TYR A 80 9.86 4.26 -1.17
CA TYR A 80 10.19 5.41 -0.35
C TYR A 80 10.78 6.56 -1.16
N ALA A 81 11.75 6.27 -2.05
CA ALA A 81 12.33 7.28 -2.93
C ALA A 81 11.31 7.92 -3.86
N ALA A 82 10.38 7.11 -4.41
CA ALA A 82 9.31 7.61 -5.27
C ALA A 82 8.31 8.48 -4.50
N LEU A 83 8.01 8.17 -3.23
CA LEU A 83 7.17 9.01 -2.37
C LEU A 83 7.83 10.36 -2.07
N GLN A 84 9.13 10.38 -1.81
CA GLN A 84 9.87 11.63 -1.62
C GLN A 84 9.83 12.50 -2.89
N ALA A 85 9.99 11.88 -4.06
CA ALA A 85 9.85 12.56 -5.33
C ALA A 85 8.43 13.09 -5.57
N LEU A 86 7.41 12.33 -5.18
CA LEU A 86 6.00 12.73 -5.26
C LEU A 86 5.73 13.97 -4.40
N ARG A 87 6.19 13.99 -3.17
CA ARG A 87 6.07 15.15 -2.27
C ARG A 87 6.81 16.36 -2.83
N GLY A 88 8.06 16.19 -3.26
CA GLY A 88 8.84 17.27 -3.86
C GLY A 88 8.17 17.86 -5.10
N ALA A 89 7.58 17.03 -5.95
CA ALA A 89 6.84 17.50 -7.13
C ALA A 89 5.54 18.24 -6.75
N TYR A 90 4.85 17.78 -5.70
CA TYR A 90 3.68 18.45 -5.14
C TYR A 90 4.05 19.84 -4.61
N ASP A 91 5.06 19.93 -3.76
CA ASP A 91 5.50 21.15 -3.12
C ASP A 91 6.01 22.21 -4.14
N THR A 92 6.60 21.76 -5.22
CA THR A 92 7.08 22.64 -6.29
C THR A 92 6.07 22.94 -7.40
N GLY A 93 4.88 22.33 -7.32
CA GLY A 93 3.82 22.50 -8.33
C GLY A 93 4.14 21.87 -9.69
N ASN A 94 5.04 20.90 -9.76
CA ASN A 94 5.46 20.26 -11.03
C ASN A 94 4.55 19.07 -11.36
N ALA A 95 3.50 19.32 -12.15
CA ALA A 95 2.49 18.31 -12.50
C ALA A 95 3.07 17.12 -13.27
N ALA A 96 4.02 17.33 -14.18
CA ALA A 96 4.62 16.25 -14.95
C ALA A 96 5.46 15.32 -14.07
N SER A 97 6.31 15.87 -13.21
CA SER A 97 7.10 15.11 -12.25
C SER A 97 6.21 14.40 -11.21
N TYR A 98 5.11 15.02 -10.82
CA TYR A 98 4.14 14.45 -9.90
C TYR A 98 3.49 13.18 -10.48
N ALA A 99 3.02 13.22 -11.72
CA ALA A 99 2.42 12.05 -12.37
C ALA A 99 3.40 10.88 -12.47
N VAL A 100 4.63 11.15 -12.90
CA VAL A 100 5.70 10.14 -13.00
C VAL A 100 6.05 9.55 -11.64
N ALA A 101 6.18 10.39 -10.61
CA ALA A 101 6.49 9.94 -9.25
C ALA A 101 5.35 9.12 -8.66
N ALA A 102 4.08 9.49 -8.90
CA ALA A 102 2.92 8.73 -8.46
C ALA A 102 2.88 7.33 -9.07
N ASP A 103 3.12 7.21 -10.37
CA ASP A 103 3.17 5.92 -11.05
C ASP A 103 4.34 5.05 -10.57
N SER A 104 5.50 5.66 -10.37
CA SER A 104 6.68 4.97 -9.83
C SER A 104 6.45 4.47 -8.41
N ALA A 105 5.80 5.26 -7.57
CA ALA A 105 5.46 4.87 -6.19
C ALA A 105 4.47 3.71 -6.18
N ARG A 106 3.40 3.78 -6.97
CA ARG A 106 2.41 2.69 -7.08
C ARG A 106 3.04 1.39 -7.54
N LYS A 107 3.89 1.46 -8.55
CA LYS A 107 4.61 0.30 -9.05
C LYS A 107 5.51 -0.31 -7.98
N ALA A 108 6.31 0.50 -7.30
CA ALA A 108 7.21 0.02 -6.26
C ALA A 108 6.46 -0.56 -5.05
N ILE A 109 5.33 0.02 -4.64
CA ILE A 109 4.44 -0.53 -3.61
C ILE A 109 3.89 -1.90 -4.04
N SER A 110 3.47 -2.03 -5.28
CA SER A 110 3.03 -3.30 -5.84
C SER A 110 4.15 -4.35 -5.83
N ASP A 111 5.38 -3.94 -6.13
CA ASP A 111 6.56 -4.83 -6.09
C ASP A 111 6.86 -5.32 -4.66
N VAL A 112 6.66 -4.47 -3.62
CA VAL A 112 6.75 -4.90 -2.20
C VAL A 112 5.72 -5.97 -1.90
N LEU A 113 4.46 -5.71 -2.23
CA LEU A 113 3.37 -6.66 -1.99
C LEU A 113 3.56 -7.97 -2.75
N TYR A 114 4.11 -7.91 -3.96
CA TYR A 114 4.43 -9.11 -4.74
C TYR A 114 5.55 -9.92 -4.08
N ALA A 115 6.61 -9.28 -3.64
CA ALA A 115 7.75 -9.94 -3.01
C ALA A 115 7.35 -10.70 -1.73
N ILE A 116 6.45 -10.13 -0.92
CA ILE A 116 6.02 -10.76 0.35
C ILE A 116 4.96 -11.86 0.17
N ARG A 117 4.29 -11.94 -0.97
CA ARG A 117 3.27 -12.98 -1.22
C ARG A 117 3.85 -14.34 -1.56
N GLY A 118 5.10 -14.43 -1.92
CA GLY A 118 5.80 -15.70 -2.17
C GLY A 118 5.29 -16.47 -3.40
N VAL A 119 4.86 -15.77 -4.40
CA VAL A 119 4.38 -16.40 -5.65
C VAL A 119 5.53 -16.59 -6.59
#